data_106fcdd8602a398fab755702ff8c469f
#
_entry.id   106fcdd8602a398fab755702ff8c469f
#
_cell.length_a   1.000
_cell.length_b   1.000
_cell.length_c   1.000
_cell.angle_alpha   90.00
_cell.angle_beta   90.00
_cell.angle_gamma   90.00
#
_symmetry.space_group_name_H-M   'P 1'
#
loop_
_entity.id
_entity.type
_entity.pdbx_description
1 polymer ?
#
loop_
_entity_poly.entity_id
_entity_poly.type
_entity_poly.pdbx_seq_one_letter_code
_entity_poly.pdbx_strand_id
1 'polypeptide(L)'
;MTKESYTKSRSIIKSSSHFGITTLISRISGFIRDILFANYFGASSSTDAFFVAFKIPNFFRRLFAEGAFSQAFVPVLQEYRLNKSDLLTDFVQNILGNLFIALLIITLLGMYFSAELAYVFAPGFADDNTKLNLTSEMLFVTFPYLLFISLTAMCAGIFNTYNRFILSGITPVFLNLSLIVFTIFSSSLFVIPIISLSYGVLVAGIVQLLIQLPLMYKLGFLKIPKFNFSHHGSVKVIKLMGPAIIGTAAVQINLLIDTIVASLLVTGSISWLYFSDRLIELPLAVFGIAISIVILPVLSEYFQKKESHLYSTILTKSIRLSILIAVPSMIGLIILSSSIISTLYMYGNFEILDVNMTALSLITYSLGLPAFIFLKILVTAFYSRQDTKTPVIYSLIGISINIIFNLTILYFYLKTPFDGAHALIALATSLSAWVQVLLMSYKLKSLGIIKENLFFNLSSLKIVLAALSMFLFLFFYGNILPFDYDTSMYERAGYLIVNIFVGSIIYFVSLMLLGVKTKSYKI
;
A
#
# COMPACT_ATOMS: atom_id res chain seq x y z
N MET A 1 -10.76 37.51 -6.20
CA MET A 1 -11.40 36.18 -6.05
C MET A 1 -12.88 36.38 -5.93
N THR A 2 -13.68 35.85 -6.85
CA THR A 2 -15.14 36.00 -6.83
C THR A 2 -15.75 35.11 -5.74
N LYS A 3 -16.91 35.49 -5.21
CA LYS A 3 -17.64 34.71 -4.17
C LYS A 3 -17.83 33.23 -4.56
N GLU A 4 -17.95 32.95 -5.85
CA GLU A 4 -18.04 31.57 -6.39
C GLU A 4 -16.74 30.77 -6.27
N SER A 5 -15.58 31.39 -6.43
CA SER A 5 -14.28 30.72 -6.27
C SER A 5 -14.02 30.36 -4.80
N TYR A 6 -14.49 31.19 -3.86
CA TYR A 6 -14.37 30.99 -2.43
C TYR A 6 -15.28 29.85 -1.93
N THR A 7 -16.53 29.78 -2.39
CA THR A 7 -17.46 28.69 -2.07
C THR A 7 -17.02 27.36 -2.66
N LYS A 8 -16.47 27.36 -3.88
CA LYS A 8 -15.92 26.16 -4.53
C LYS A 8 -14.67 25.63 -3.82
N SER A 9 -13.76 26.52 -3.41
CA SER A 9 -12.59 26.18 -2.59
C SER A 9 -12.97 25.58 -1.24
N ARG A 10 -13.94 26.17 -0.54
CA ARG A 10 -14.42 25.69 0.78
C ARG A 10 -15.12 24.33 0.68
N SER A 11 -15.84 24.06 -0.41
CA SER A 11 -16.45 22.74 -0.65
C SER A 11 -15.41 21.66 -0.95
N ILE A 12 -14.34 21.98 -1.68
CA ILE A 12 -13.23 21.06 -1.97
C ILE A 12 -12.46 20.73 -0.69
N ILE A 13 -12.13 21.73 0.14
CA ILE A 13 -11.45 21.51 1.43
C ILE A 13 -12.30 20.62 2.35
N LYS A 14 -13.60 20.87 2.43
CA LYS A 14 -14.52 20.06 3.23
C LYS A 14 -14.60 18.61 2.73
N SER A 15 -14.65 18.41 1.42
CA SER A 15 -14.68 17.07 0.81
C SER A 15 -13.36 16.33 1.01
N SER A 16 -12.22 17.03 0.89
CA SER A 16 -10.89 16.45 1.15
C SER A 16 -10.70 16.07 2.62
N SER A 17 -11.23 16.88 3.55
CA SER A 17 -11.22 16.57 4.98
C SER A 17 -12.03 15.30 5.30
N HIS A 18 -13.23 15.16 4.75
CA HIS A 18 -14.04 13.96 4.93
C HIS A 18 -13.37 12.71 4.34
N PHE A 19 -12.76 12.83 3.17
CA PHE A 19 -11.98 11.74 2.57
C PHE A 19 -10.78 11.34 3.45
N GLY A 20 -10.08 12.32 4.04
CA GLY A 20 -8.99 12.06 4.98
C GLY A 20 -9.44 11.31 6.23
N ILE A 21 -10.59 11.69 6.82
CA ILE A 21 -11.16 11.01 7.99
C ILE A 21 -11.57 9.57 7.66
N THR A 22 -12.26 9.34 6.53
CA THR A 22 -12.65 7.99 6.12
C THR A 22 -11.45 7.10 5.84
N THR A 23 -10.38 7.65 5.26
CA THR A 23 -9.11 6.94 5.06
C THR A 23 -8.46 6.56 6.38
N LEU A 24 -8.48 7.46 7.38
CA LEU A 24 -7.94 7.17 8.72
C LEU A 24 -8.72 6.04 9.41
N ILE A 25 -10.06 6.10 9.37
CA ILE A 25 -10.91 5.04 9.91
C ILE A 25 -10.62 3.69 9.24
N SER A 26 -10.46 3.68 7.91
CA SER A 26 -10.10 2.49 7.17
C SER A 26 -8.74 1.92 7.60
N ARG A 27 -7.74 2.76 7.86
CA ARG A 27 -6.42 2.31 8.33
C ARG A 27 -6.46 1.74 9.73
N ILE A 28 -7.19 2.39 10.65
CA ILE A 28 -7.37 1.90 12.02
C ILE A 28 -8.10 0.55 12.00
N SER A 29 -9.20 0.44 11.26
CA SER A 29 -9.94 -0.83 11.15
C SER A 29 -9.09 -1.93 10.51
N GLY A 30 -8.26 -1.60 9.52
CA GLY A 30 -7.32 -2.55 8.91
C GLY A 30 -6.25 -3.03 9.90
N PHE A 31 -5.76 -2.14 10.75
CA PHE A 31 -4.79 -2.47 11.77
C PHE A 31 -5.38 -3.38 12.87
N ILE A 32 -6.61 -3.09 13.33
CA ILE A 32 -7.34 -3.96 14.29
C ILE A 32 -7.55 -5.36 13.67
N ARG A 33 -7.93 -5.44 12.40
CA ARG A 33 -8.07 -6.70 11.67
C ARG A 33 -6.77 -7.51 11.70
N ASP A 34 -5.63 -6.87 11.42
CA ASP A 34 -4.34 -7.55 11.35
C ASP A 34 -3.86 -8.05 12.72
N ILE A 35 -4.16 -7.31 13.81
CA ILE A 35 -3.97 -7.78 15.19
C ILE A 35 -4.80 -9.04 15.46
N LEU A 36 -6.07 -9.05 15.04
CA LEU A 36 -6.93 -10.22 15.22
C LEU A 36 -6.45 -11.41 14.38
N PHE A 37 -5.96 -11.19 13.15
CA PHE A 37 -5.36 -12.25 12.33
C PHE A 37 -4.17 -12.90 13.03
N ALA A 38 -3.25 -12.09 13.57
CA ALA A 38 -2.12 -12.58 14.32
C ALA A 38 -2.58 -13.40 15.56
N ASN A 39 -3.54 -12.89 16.31
CA ASN A 39 -4.05 -13.55 17.52
C ASN A 39 -4.73 -14.89 17.21
N TYR A 40 -5.65 -14.93 16.25
CA TYR A 40 -6.47 -16.10 15.97
C TYR A 40 -5.76 -17.17 15.13
N PHE A 41 -4.83 -16.77 14.24
CA PHE A 41 -4.25 -17.67 13.25
C PHE A 41 -2.71 -17.76 13.30
N GLY A 42 -2.03 -16.78 13.93
CA GLY A 42 -0.57 -16.73 13.98
C GLY A 42 0.08 -16.60 12.60
N ALA A 43 1.37 -16.96 12.49
CA ALA A 43 2.08 -17.07 11.21
C ALA A 43 2.19 -18.55 10.79
N SER A 44 1.06 -19.21 10.63
CA SER A 44 0.94 -20.64 10.36
C SER A 44 0.91 -20.96 8.86
N SER A 45 1.00 -22.26 8.53
CA SER A 45 0.81 -22.78 7.17
C SER A 45 -0.52 -22.32 6.57
N SER A 46 -1.59 -22.33 7.35
CA SER A 46 -2.92 -21.93 6.91
C SER A 46 -3.02 -20.41 6.70
N THR A 47 -2.32 -19.61 7.50
CA THR A 47 -2.25 -18.14 7.33
C THR A 47 -1.49 -17.77 6.05
N ASP A 48 -0.38 -18.44 5.76
CA ASP A 48 0.33 -18.27 4.49
C ASP A 48 -0.58 -18.60 3.30
N ALA A 49 -1.33 -19.71 3.38
CA ALA A 49 -2.28 -20.13 2.35
C ALA A 49 -3.35 -19.06 2.10
N PHE A 50 -3.92 -18.49 3.16
CA PHE A 50 -4.88 -17.38 3.04
C PHE A 50 -4.27 -16.12 2.41
N PHE A 51 -3.06 -15.72 2.82
CA PHE A 51 -2.43 -14.54 2.24
C PHE A 51 -2.13 -14.69 0.76
N VAL A 52 -1.74 -15.89 0.30
CA VAL A 52 -1.60 -16.17 -1.14
C VAL A 52 -2.95 -16.08 -1.83
N ALA A 53 -3.97 -16.80 -1.32
CA ALA A 53 -5.31 -16.81 -1.89
C ALA A 53 -5.95 -15.41 -1.96
N PHE A 54 -5.66 -14.53 -1.00
CA PHE A 54 -6.16 -13.16 -0.98
C PHE A 54 -5.34 -12.21 -1.87
N LYS A 55 -4.02 -12.44 -2.01
CA LYS A 55 -3.15 -11.60 -2.87
C LYS A 55 -3.53 -11.69 -4.35
N ILE A 56 -3.96 -12.85 -4.84
CA ILE A 56 -4.26 -13.06 -6.26
C ILE A 56 -5.44 -12.19 -6.73
N PRO A 57 -6.65 -12.24 -6.14
CA PRO A 57 -7.73 -11.34 -6.51
C PRO A 57 -7.39 -9.86 -6.31
N ASN A 58 -6.63 -9.53 -5.26
CA ASN A 58 -6.16 -8.16 -5.03
C ASN A 58 -5.19 -7.65 -6.11
N PHE A 59 -4.33 -8.52 -6.64
CA PHE A 59 -3.48 -8.19 -7.78
C PHE A 59 -4.34 -7.78 -8.99
N PHE A 60 -5.31 -8.61 -9.36
CA PHE A 60 -6.20 -8.31 -10.47
C PHE A 60 -7.05 -7.06 -10.22
N ARG A 61 -7.52 -6.85 -8.99
CA ARG A 61 -8.23 -5.64 -8.57
C ARG A 61 -7.39 -4.38 -8.79
N ARG A 62 -6.14 -4.37 -8.33
CA ARG A 62 -5.23 -3.23 -8.47
C ARG A 62 -4.85 -2.98 -9.92
N LEU A 63 -4.69 -4.04 -10.69
CA LEU A 63 -4.33 -3.97 -12.10
C LEU A 63 -5.49 -3.41 -12.94
N PHE A 64 -6.67 -4.00 -12.83
CA PHE A 64 -7.81 -3.69 -13.67
C PHE A 64 -8.72 -2.60 -13.11
N ALA A 65 -9.19 -2.73 -11.87
CA ALA A 65 -10.25 -1.88 -11.34
C ALA A 65 -9.76 -0.51 -10.84
N GLU A 66 -8.76 -0.48 -9.97
CA GLU A 66 -8.25 0.76 -9.39
C GLU A 66 -7.20 1.44 -10.27
N GLY A 67 -6.41 0.66 -11.02
CA GLY A 67 -5.35 1.16 -11.89
C GLY A 67 -5.89 1.58 -13.25
N ALA A 68 -5.84 0.66 -14.20
CA ALA A 68 -6.08 0.95 -15.62
C ALA A 68 -7.52 1.38 -15.92
N PHE A 69 -8.52 0.72 -15.33
CA PHE A 69 -9.91 1.05 -15.60
C PHE A 69 -10.26 2.46 -15.12
N SER A 70 -9.95 2.81 -13.88
CA SER A 70 -10.27 4.14 -13.35
C SER A 70 -9.59 5.26 -14.13
N GLN A 71 -8.32 5.06 -14.55
CA GLN A 71 -7.58 6.03 -15.36
C GLN A 71 -8.16 6.22 -16.75
N ALA A 72 -8.74 5.18 -17.35
CA ALA A 72 -9.36 5.21 -18.65
C ALA A 72 -10.83 5.68 -18.59
N PHE A 73 -11.60 5.20 -17.62
CA PHE A 73 -13.03 5.41 -17.52
C PHE A 73 -13.40 6.85 -17.11
N VAL A 74 -12.74 7.40 -16.08
CA VAL A 74 -13.12 8.70 -15.51
C VAL A 74 -13.00 9.85 -16.53
N PRO A 75 -11.94 9.97 -17.33
CA PRO A 75 -11.87 11.00 -18.39
C PRO A 75 -12.96 10.87 -19.44
N VAL A 76 -13.25 9.63 -19.89
CA VAL A 76 -14.29 9.39 -20.90
C VAL A 76 -15.68 9.70 -20.31
N LEU A 77 -15.92 9.32 -19.05
CA LEU A 77 -17.15 9.67 -18.34
C LEU A 77 -17.36 11.19 -18.24
N GLN A 78 -16.29 11.94 -17.94
CA GLN A 78 -16.34 13.41 -17.92
C GLN A 78 -16.65 14.00 -19.29
N GLU A 79 -16.06 13.45 -20.36
CA GLU A 79 -16.35 13.88 -21.72
C GLU A 79 -17.84 13.69 -22.07
N TYR A 80 -18.41 12.50 -21.75
CA TYR A 80 -19.84 12.25 -21.97
C TYR A 80 -20.71 13.17 -21.11
N ARG A 81 -20.34 13.40 -19.86
CA ARG A 81 -21.07 14.29 -18.96
C ARG A 81 -21.13 15.73 -19.46
N LEU A 82 -20.04 16.25 -20.00
CA LEU A 82 -19.94 17.67 -20.41
C LEU A 82 -20.42 17.90 -21.84
N ASN A 83 -20.14 16.98 -22.76
CA ASN A 83 -20.33 17.21 -24.19
C ASN A 83 -21.43 16.34 -24.81
N LYS A 84 -21.90 15.29 -24.12
CA LYS A 84 -22.85 14.29 -24.65
C LYS A 84 -23.81 13.82 -23.55
N SER A 85 -24.41 14.76 -22.81
CA SER A 85 -25.24 14.46 -21.64
C SER A 85 -26.38 13.48 -21.93
N ASP A 86 -26.99 13.57 -23.11
CA ASP A 86 -28.11 12.72 -23.52
C ASP A 86 -27.70 11.25 -23.71
N LEU A 87 -26.42 11.02 -24.06
CA LEU A 87 -25.85 9.68 -24.23
C LEU A 87 -25.15 9.15 -22.97
N LEU A 88 -25.07 9.95 -21.90
CA LEU A 88 -24.33 9.58 -20.69
C LEU A 88 -24.89 8.32 -20.04
N THR A 89 -26.19 8.22 -19.91
CA THR A 89 -26.84 7.04 -19.30
C THR A 89 -26.61 5.80 -20.15
N ASP A 90 -26.72 5.92 -21.47
CA ASP A 90 -26.46 4.81 -22.40
C ASP A 90 -24.99 4.36 -22.32
N PHE A 91 -24.05 5.30 -22.25
CA PHE A 91 -22.64 5.00 -22.04
C PHE A 91 -22.39 4.21 -20.75
N VAL A 92 -22.97 4.68 -19.62
CA VAL A 92 -22.81 4.00 -18.32
C VAL A 92 -23.40 2.59 -18.33
N GLN A 93 -24.59 2.40 -18.97
CA GLN A 93 -25.22 1.09 -19.12
C GLN A 93 -24.35 0.11 -19.93
N ASN A 94 -23.77 0.58 -21.05
CA ASN A 94 -22.89 -0.23 -21.89
C ASN A 94 -21.56 -0.58 -21.20
N ILE A 95 -20.95 0.37 -20.47
CA ILE A 95 -19.75 0.09 -19.68
C ILE A 95 -20.07 -0.93 -18.58
N LEU A 96 -21.17 -0.75 -17.84
CA LEU A 96 -21.57 -1.65 -16.78
C LEU A 96 -21.78 -3.09 -17.31
N GLY A 97 -22.50 -3.24 -18.43
CA GLY A 97 -22.76 -4.55 -19.01
C GLY A 97 -21.48 -5.21 -19.55
N ASN A 98 -20.67 -4.49 -20.32
CA ASN A 98 -19.44 -5.02 -20.88
C ASN A 98 -18.42 -5.38 -19.79
N LEU A 99 -18.28 -4.52 -18.75
CA LEU A 99 -17.42 -4.78 -17.62
C LEU A 99 -17.90 -6.00 -16.81
N PHE A 100 -19.22 -6.09 -16.57
CA PHE A 100 -19.81 -7.23 -15.84
C PHE A 100 -19.52 -8.56 -16.54
N ILE A 101 -19.74 -8.65 -17.88
CA ILE A 101 -19.45 -9.88 -18.63
C ILE A 101 -17.97 -10.23 -18.59
N ALA A 102 -17.11 -9.24 -18.84
CA ALA A 102 -15.65 -9.46 -18.82
C ALA A 102 -15.19 -9.96 -17.44
N LEU A 103 -15.64 -9.32 -16.37
CA LEU A 103 -15.31 -9.71 -15.01
C LEU A 103 -15.92 -11.07 -14.62
N LEU A 104 -17.14 -11.37 -15.07
CA LEU A 104 -17.77 -12.66 -14.82
C LEU A 104 -16.95 -13.80 -15.48
N ILE A 105 -16.54 -13.62 -16.73
CA ILE A 105 -15.69 -14.60 -17.42
C ILE A 105 -14.36 -14.76 -16.69
N ILE A 106 -13.68 -13.68 -16.33
CA ILE A 106 -12.41 -13.73 -15.58
C ILE A 106 -12.61 -14.43 -14.24
N THR A 107 -13.72 -14.12 -13.55
CA THR A 107 -14.04 -14.73 -12.26
C THR A 107 -14.27 -16.24 -12.39
N LEU A 108 -15.07 -16.68 -13.35
CA LEU A 108 -15.34 -18.09 -13.58
C LEU A 108 -14.08 -18.86 -14.00
N LEU A 109 -13.24 -18.26 -14.86
CA LEU A 109 -11.94 -18.82 -15.22
C LEU A 109 -11.01 -18.91 -14.01
N GLY A 110 -10.93 -17.86 -13.19
CA GLY A 110 -10.10 -17.86 -12.00
C GLY A 110 -10.55 -18.84 -10.92
N MET A 111 -11.87 -19.07 -10.81
CA MET A 111 -12.42 -20.14 -9.95
C MET A 111 -12.08 -21.52 -10.52
N TYR A 112 -12.26 -21.73 -11.81
CA TYR A 112 -11.96 -23.00 -12.48
C TYR A 112 -10.47 -23.37 -12.40
N PHE A 113 -9.58 -22.40 -12.61
CA PHE A 113 -8.12 -22.56 -12.54
C PHE A 113 -7.56 -22.21 -11.16
N SER A 114 -8.32 -22.29 -10.07
CA SER A 114 -7.84 -21.90 -8.74
C SER A 114 -6.65 -22.73 -8.26
N ALA A 115 -6.60 -24.02 -8.58
CA ALA A 115 -5.49 -24.91 -8.23
C ALA A 115 -4.21 -24.54 -8.99
N GLU A 116 -4.31 -24.32 -10.29
CA GLU A 116 -3.18 -23.91 -11.14
C GLU A 116 -2.67 -22.53 -10.77
N LEU A 117 -3.58 -21.61 -10.46
CA LEU A 117 -3.20 -20.28 -9.97
C LEU A 117 -2.49 -20.37 -8.63
N ALA A 118 -3.00 -21.18 -7.69
CA ALA A 118 -2.33 -21.39 -6.41
C ALA A 118 -0.92 -21.95 -6.60
N TYR A 119 -0.74 -22.92 -7.51
CA TYR A 119 0.56 -23.48 -7.86
C TYR A 119 1.50 -22.43 -8.48
N VAL A 120 1.03 -21.64 -9.43
CA VAL A 120 1.84 -20.60 -10.12
C VAL A 120 2.30 -19.51 -9.16
N PHE A 121 1.40 -19.07 -8.25
CA PHE A 121 1.69 -17.97 -7.32
C PHE A 121 2.35 -18.40 -5.99
N ALA A 122 2.32 -19.69 -5.69
CA ALA A 122 2.99 -20.27 -4.54
C ALA A 122 3.53 -21.68 -4.86
N PRO A 123 4.53 -21.78 -5.79
CA PRO A 123 5.09 -23.06 -6.18
C PRO A 123 5.71 -23.84 -5.03
N GLY A 124 6.18 -23.17 -3.98
CA GLY A 124 6.71 -23.82 -2.78
C GLY A 124 5.66 -24.57 -1.94
N PHE A 125 4.37 -24.41 -2.25
CA PHE A 125 3.33 -25.22 -1.61
C PHE A 125 3.09 -26.55 -2.30
N ALA A 126 3.74 -26.81 -3.43
CA ALA A 126 3.57 -28.04 -4.23
C ALA A 126 3.96 -29.32 -3.45
N ASP A 127 4.93 -29.22 -2.54
CA ASP A 127 5.40 -30.35 -1.72
C ASP A 127 4.43 -30.64 -0.55
N ASP A 128 3.51 -29.73 -0.23
CA ASP A 128 2.46 -29.89 0.79
C ASP A 128 1.07 -29.82 0.14
N ASN A 129 0.57 -30.97 -0.27
CA ASN A 129 -0.74 -31.09 -0.90
C ASN A 129 -1.88 -30.50 -0.05
N THR A 130 -1.76 -30.56 1.29
CA THR A 130 -2.78 -30.01 2.19
C THR A 130 -2.79 -28.49 2.10
N LYS A 131 -1.63 -27.86 2.14
CA LYS A 131 -1.46 -26.41 2.06
C LYS A 131 -1.88 -25.88 0.67
N LEU A 132 -1.49 -26.58 -0.39
CA LEU A 132 -1.87 -26.22 -1.77
C LEU A 132 -3.37 -26.34 -1.99
N ASN A 133 -4.00 -27.44 -1.56
CA ASN A 133 -5.45 -27.63 -1.66
C ASN A 133 -6.21 -26.60 -0.86
N LEU A 134 -5.77 -26.29 0.37
CA LEU A 134 -6.38 -25.25 1.20
C LEU A 134 -6.27 -23.87 0.52
N THR A 135 -5.12 -23.56 -0.10
CA THR A 135 -4.92 -22.32 -0.86
C THR A 135 -5.87 -22.24 -2.04
N SER A 136 -6.01 -23.34 -2.80
CA SER A 136 -6.92 -23.44 -3.95
C SER A 136 -8.37 -23.26 -3.55
N GLU A 137 -8.82 -23.93 -2.47
CA GLU A 137 -10.18 -23.79 -1.93
C GLU A 137 -10.48 -22.35 -1.51
N MET A 138 -9.56 -21.74 -0.76
CA MET A 138 -9.70 -20.35 -0.34
C MET A 138 -9.67 -19.40 -1.53
N LEU A 139 -8.85 -19.67 -2.55
CA LEU A 139 -8.80 -18.87 -3.77
C LEU A 139 -10.13 -18.98 -4.55
N PHE A 140 -10.69 -20.18 -4.69
CA PHE A 140 -11.98 -20.40 -5.31
C PHE A 140 -13.07 -19.52 -4.67
N VAL A 141 -13.11 -19.45 -3.35
CA VAL A 141 -14.08 -18.63 -2.60
C VAL A 141 -13.79 -17.12 -2.69
N THR A 142 -12.53 -16.72 -2.70
CA THR A 142 -12.15 -15.30 -2.73
C THR A 142 -12.18 -14.69 -4.14
N PHE A 143 -12.06 -15.49 -5.20
CA PHE A 143 -11.96 -14.98 -6.56
C PHE A 143 -13.17 -14.15 -7.01
N PRO A 144 -14.45 -14.49 -6.65
CA PRO A 144 -15.60 -13.66 -6.97
C PRO A 144 -15.56 -12.24 -6.38
N TYR A 145 -14.75 -12.00 -5.35
CA TYR A 145 -14.50 -10.66 -4.84
C TYR A 145 -14.03 -9.69 -5.93
N LEU A 146 -13.27 -10.18 -6.93
CA LEU A 146 -12.81 -9.37 -8.05
C LEU A 146 -13.98 -8.73 -8.82
N LEU A 147 -15.05 -9.49 -9.08
CA LEU A 147 -16.24 -8.98 -9.75
C LEU A 147 -16.88 -7.83 -8.96
N PHE A 148 -17.16 -8.07 -7.68
CA PHE A 148 -17.85 -7.10 -6.83
C PHE A 148 -17.02 -5.83 -6.61
N ILE A 149 -15.74 -5.96 -6.31
CA ILE A 149 -14.89 -4.79 -6.04
C ILE A 149 -14.60 -3.97 -7.30
N SER A 150 -14.55 -4.59 -8.48
CA SER A 150 -14.35 -3.87 -9.75
C SER A 150 -15.58 -3.07 -10.13
N LEU A 151 -16.79 -3.62 -9.93
CA LEU A 151 -18.04 -2.88 -10.10
C LEU A 151 -18.15 -1.74 -9.07
N THR A 152 -17.73 -1.98 -7.86
CA THR A 152 -17.61 -0.97 -6.79
C THR A 152 -16.68 0.17 -7.20
N ALA A 153 -15.53 -0.13 -7.80
CA ALA A 153 -14.59 0.88 -8.31
C ALA A 153 -15.19 1.70 -9.47
N MET A 154 -15.98 1.09 -10.34
CA MET A 154 -16.71 1.81 -11.38
C MET A 154 -17.72 2.79 -10.77
N CYS A 155 -18.51 2.36 -9.77
CA CYS A 155 -19.44 3.24 -9.05
C CYS A 155 -18.68 4.40 -8.37
N ALA A 156 -17.55 4.12 -7.72
CA ALA A 156 -16.69 5.13 -7.11
C ALA A 156 -16.18 6.15 -8.13
N GLY A 157 -15.81 5.72 -9.34
CA GLY A 157 -15.44 6.60 -10.46
C GLY A 157 -16.57 7.56 -10.83
N ILE A 158 -17.81 7.06 -10.90
CA ILE A 158 -19.01 7.89 -11.14
C ILE A 158 -19.19 8.89 -10.00
N PHE A 159 -19.15 8.44 -8.73
CA PHE A 159 -19.36 9.31 -7.56
C PHE A 159 -18.31 10.41 -7.47
N ASN A 160 -17.05 10.11 -7.73
CA ASN A 160 -15.96 11.07 -7.75
C ASN A 160 -16.19 12.15 -8.83
N THR A 161 -16.72 11.76 -9.99
CA THR A 161 -17.10 12.68 -11.06
C THR A 161 -18.22 13.63 -10.63
N TYR A 162 -19.09 13.20 -9.71
CA TYR A 162 -20.16 14.03 -9.12
C TYR A 162 -19.78 14.65 -7.76
N ASN A 163 -18.50 14.69 -7.40
CA ASN A 163 -17.98 15.22 -6.12
C ASN A 163 -18.55 14.54 -4.87
N ARG A 164 -18.89 13.24 -4.95
CA ARG A 164 -19.42 12.43 -3.85
C ARG A 164 -18.36 11.45 -3.32
N PHE A 165 -17.31 11.96 -2.68
CA PHE A 165 -16.12 11.20 -2.30
C PHE A 165 -16.28 10.32 -1.04
N ILE A 166 -17.24 10.60 -0.18
CA ILE A 166 -17.38 9.94 1.14
C ILE A 166 -17.58 8.43 0.98
N LEU A 167 -18.48 8.03 0.09
CA LEU A 167 -18.82 6.62 -0.09
C LEU A 167 -17.64 5.82 -0.66
N SER A 168 -16.90 6.41 -1.59
CA SER A 168 -15.67 5.81 -2.11
C SER A 168 -14.59 5.64 -1.03
N GLY A 169 -14.46 6.61 -0.12
CA GLY A 169 -13.47 6.58 0.96
C GLY A 169 -13.80 5.60 2.08
N ILE A 170 -15.09 5.33 2.36
CA ILE A 170 -15.49 4.42 3.44
C ILE A 170 -15.57 2.94 2.98
N THR A 171 -15.61 2.69 1.69
CA THR A 171 -15.73 1.34 1.11
C THR A 171 -14.73 0.33 1.69
N PRO A 172 -13.43 0.63 1.87
CA PRO A 172 -12.49 -0.33 2.43
C PRO A 172 -12.75 -0.70 3.90
N VAL A 173 -13.48 0.13 4.65
CA VAL A 173 -13.86 -0.17 6.05
C VAL A 173 -14.72 -1.43 6.11
N PHE A 174 -15.62 -1.62 5.14
CA PHE A 174 -16.48 -2.80 5.09
C PHE A 174 -15.71 -4.10 4.86
N LEU A 175 -14.62 -4.08 4.10
CA LEU A 175 -13.73 -5.23 3.99
C LEU A 175 -13.11 -5.57 5.34
N ASN A 176 -12.60 -4.56 6.04
CA ASN A 176 -11.99 -4.78 7.34
C ASN A 176 -13.00 -5.28 8.38
N LEU A 177 -14.19 -4.68 8.43
CA LEU A 177 -15.26 -5.11 9.35
C LEU A 177 -15.73 -6.54 9.07
N SER A 178 -15.95 -6.89 7.80
CA SER A 178 -16.30 -8.25 7.42
C SER A 178 -15.24 -9.24 7.88
N LEU A 179 -13.98 -8.97 7.59
CA LEU A 179 -12.89 -9.84 7.99
C LEU A 179 -12.74 -9.93 9.51
N ILE A 180 -12.95 -8.86 10.27
CA ILE A 180 -12.99 -8.87 11.75
C ILE A 180 -14.10 -9.81 12.25
N VAL A 181 -15.31 -9.67 11.71
CA VAL A 181 -16.45 -10.51 12.11
C VAL A 181 -16.16 -11.98 11.82
N PHE A 182 -15.71 -12.29 10.60
CA PHE A 182 -15.40 -13.68 10.22
C PHE A 182 -14.19 -14.26 10.97
N THR A 183 -13.26 -13.44 11.45
CA THR A 183 -12.17 -13.86 12.34
C THR A 183 -12.71 -14.27 13.71
N ILE A 184 -13.54 -13.43 14.33
CA ILE A 184 -14.09 -13.66 15.68
C ILE A 184 -14.97 -14.92 15.70
N PHE A 185 -15.76 -15.15 14.67
CA PHE A 185 -16.66 -16.29 14.55
C PHE A 185 -16.06 -17.48 13.79
N SER A 186 -14.76 -17.49 13.49
CA SER A 186 -14.11 -18.48 12.64
C SER A 186 -14.27 -19.91 13.14
N SER A 187 -13.98 -20.16 14.42
CA SER A 187 -14.05 -21.50 15.04
C SER A 187 -15.46 -22.00 15.27
N SER A 188 -16.47 -21.11 15.34
CA SER A 188 -17.88 -21.49 15.50
C SER A 188 -18.58 -21.79 14.19
N LEU A 189 -18.07 -21.26 13.07
CA LEU A 189 -18.70 -21.39 11.76
C LEU A 189 -18.03 -22.40 10.83
N PHE A 190 -16.73 -22.68 11.04
CA PHE A 190 -15.94 -23.50 10.12
C PHE A 190 -15.10 -24.56 10.84
N VAL A 191 -15.05 -25.76 10.27
CA VAL A 191 -14.20 -26.86 10.76
C VAL A 191 -12.72 -26.48 10.64
N ILE A 192 -12.34 -25.82 9.55
CA ILE A 192 -11.01 -25.21 9.36
C ILE A 192 -11.18 -23.70 9.52
N PRO A 193 -10.84 -23.12 10.68
CA PRO A 193 -11.19 -21.74 11.02
C PRO A 193 -10.72 -20.69 10.02
N ILE A 194 -9.55 -20.87 9.39
CA ILE A 194 -8.97 -19.90 8.43
C ILE A 194 -9.82 -19.71 7.18
N ILE A 195 -10.59 -20.72 6.75
CA ILE A 195 -11.47 -20.63 5.57
C ILE A 195 -12.52 -19.53 5.74
N SER A 196 -12.91 -19.23 6.99
CA SER A 196 -13.82 -18.13 7.31
C SER A 196 -13.39 -16.81 6.68
N LEU A 197 -12.08 -16.53 6.62
CA LEU A 197 -11.56 -15.30 6.05
C LEU A 197 -11.87 -15.17 4.56
N SER A 198 -11.88 -16.28 3.83
CA SER A 198 -12.22 -16.29 2.40
C SER A 198 -13.69 -15.93 2.18
N TYR A 199 -14.58 -16.46 3.00
CA TYR A 199 -15.98 -16.04 2.99
C TYR A 199 -16.16 -14.60 3.46
N GLY A 200 -15.35 -14.15 4.43
CA GLY A 200 -15.31 -12.76 4.85
C GLY A 200 -14.93 -11.80 3.72
N VAL A 201 -13.99 -12.18 2.86
CA VAL A 201 -13.63 -11.42 1.65
C VAL A 201 -14.78 -11.37 0.66
N LEU A 202 -15.42 -12.51 0.40
CA LEU A 202 -16.56 -12.61 -0.52
C LEU A 202 -17.74 -11.74 -0.06
N VAL A 203 -18.14 -11.88 1.21
CA VAL A 203 -19.23 -11.10 1.82
C VAL A 203 -18.90 -9.61 1.79
N ALA A 204 -17.66 -9.25 2.09
CA ALA A 204 -17.21 -7.86 1.99
C ALA A 204 -17.43 -7.28 0.59
N GLY A 205 -17.06 -8.01 -0.47
CA GLY A 205 -17.26 -7.57 -1.85
C GLY A 205 -18.74 -7.31 -2.17
N ILE A 206 -19.60 -8.22 -1.77
CA ILE A 206 -21.06 -8.09 -1.94
C ILE A 206 -21.57 -6.84 -1.20
N VAL A 207 -21.22 -6.68 0.08
CA VAL A 207 -21.64 -5.54 0.90
C VAL A 207 -21.11 -4.22 0.33
N GLN A 208 -19.85 -4.18 -0.10
CA GLN A 208 -19.24 -3.00 -0.71
C GLN A 208 -19.98 -2.54 -1.96
N LEU A 209 -20.44 -3.46 -2.80
CA LEU A 209 -21.24 -3.13 -3.98
C LEU A 209 -22.65 -2.69 -3.58
N LEU A 210 -23.33 -3.45 -2.72
CA LEU A 210 -24.71 -3.17 -2.31
C LEU A 210 -24.89 -1.77 -1.71
N ILE A 211 -23.94 -1.33 -0.88
CA ILE A 211 -23.98 0.01 -0.26
C ILE A 211 -23.90 1.13 -1.30
N GLN A 212 -23.33 0.87 -2.48
CA GLN A 212 -23.25 1.88 -3.53
C GLN A 212 -24.52 2.00 -4.37
N LEU A 213 -25.33 0.95 -4.45
CA LEU A 213 -26.53 0.93 -5.29
C LEU A 213 -27.55 2.06 -4.99
N PRO A 214 -27.83 2.42 -3.71
CA PRO A 214 -28.75 3.52 -3.42
C PRO A 214 -28.31 4.87 -4.01
N LEU A 215 -27.00 5.16 -4.02
CA LEU A 215 -26.49 6.39 -4.62
C LEU A 215 -26.50 6.30 -6.15
N MET A 216 -26.20 5.15 -6.74
CA MET A 216 -26.35 4.90 -8.18
C MET A 216 -27.80 5.12 -8.64
N TYR A 217 -28.76 4.64 -7.84
CA TYR A 217 -30.20 4.86 -8.11
C TYR A 217 -30.55 6.37 -8.05
N LYS A 218 -30.12 7.07 -7.01
CA LYS A 218 -30.36 8.52 -6.87
C LYS A 218 -29.76 9.36 -8.00
N LEU A 219 -28.64 8.90 -8.57
CA LEU A 219 -28.00 9.56 -9.71
C LEU A 219 -28.60 9.14 -11.06
N GLY A 220 -29.57 8.23 -11.09
CA GLY A 220 -30.26 7.77 -12.29
C GLY A 220 -29.45 6.77 -13.15
N PHE A 221 -28.36 6.20 -12.59
CA PHE A 221 -27.49 5.25 -13.30
C PHE A 221 -27.78 3.79 -12.98
N LEU A 222 -28.64 3.48 -12.00
CA LEU A 222 -29.06 2.12 -11.73
C LEU A 222 -30.16 1.72 -12.73
N LYS A 223 -29.73 1.30 -13.90
CA LYS A 223 -30.58 0.83 -15.00
C LYS A 223 -30.08 -0.51 -15.50
N ILE A 224 -30.89 -1.21 -16.29
CA ILE A 224 -30.55 -2.51 -16.86
C ILE A 224 -29.27 -2.36 -17.71
N PRO A 225 -28.23 -3.18 -17.45
CA PRO A 225 -27.00 -3.17 -18.24
C PRO A 225 -27.28 -3.48 -19.71
N LYS A 226 -26.54 -2.82 -20.60
CA LYS A 226 -26.54 -3.10 -22.03
C LYS A 226 -25.25 -3.79 -22.43
N PHE A 227 -25.35 -4.74 -23.33
CA PHE A 227 -24.22 -5.57 -23.76
C PHE A 227 -23.86 -5.23 -25.21
N ASN A 228 -23.05 -4.18 -25.38
CA ASN A 228 -22.57 -3.76 -26.71
C ASN A 228 -21.07 -3.45 -26.65
N PHE A 229 -20.27 -4.41 -27.03
CA PHE A 229 -18.80 -4.28 -27.08
C PHE A 229 -18.33 -3.29 -28.15
N SER A 230 -19.14 -3.04 -29.19
CA SER A 230 -18.85 -2.07 -30.26
C SER A 230 -19.26 -0.64 -29.91
N HIS A 231 -19.87 -0.41 -28.74
CA HIS A 231 -20.23 0.94 -28.32
C HIS A 231 -19.00 1.85 -28.28
N HIS A 232 -19.06 3.00 -28.95
CA HIS A 232 -17.93 3.90 -29.14
C HIS A 232 -17.21 4.28 -27.84
N GLY A 233 -17.97 4.56 -26.77
CA GLY A 233 -17.40 4.89 -25.45
C GLY A 233 -16.69 3.71 -24.81
N SER A 234 -17.23 2.49 -24.93
CA SER A 234 -16.61 1.26 -24.41
C SER A 234 -15.28 0.97 -25.10
N VAL A 235 -15.27 1.04 -26.43
CA VAL A 235 -14.04 0.86 -27.23
C VAL A 235 -12.98 1.90 -26.86
N LYS A 236 -13.40 3.17 -26.64
CA LYS A 236 -12.48 4.23 -26.21
C LYS A 236 -11.86 3.93 -24.85
N VAL A 237 -12.64 3.47 -23.86
CA VAL A 237 -12.15 3.09 -22.54
C VAL A 237 -11.15 1.92 -22.66
N ILE A 238 -11.49 0.84 -23.39
CA ILE A 238 -10.60 -0.32 -23.58
C ILE A 238 -9.27 0.09 -24.22
N LYS A 239 -9.30 0.95 -25.26
CA LYS A 239 -8.07 1.44 -25.90
C LYS A 239 -7.17 2.23 -24.93
N LEU A 240 -7.76 3.02 -24.03
CA LEU A 240 -7.01 3.76 -23.02
C LEU A 240 -6.51 2.87 -21.87
N MET A 241 -7.19 1.76 -21.60
CA MET A 241 -6.76 0.80 -20.57
C MET A 241 -5.44 0.10 -20.92
N GLY A 242 -5.20 -0.22 -22.19
CA GLY A 242 -4.02 -0.96 -22.61
C GLY A 242 -2.69 -0.37 -22.08
N PRO A 243 -2.34 0.88 -22.42
CA PRO A 243 -1.15 1.54 -21.88
C PRO A 243 -1.16 1.68 -20.34
N ALA A 244 -2.34 1.92 -19.75
CA ALA A 244 -2.47 2.06 -18.30
C ALA A 244 -2.20 0.74 -17.55
N ILE A 245 -2.59 -0.41 -18.13
CA ILE A 245 -2.27 -1.74 -17.58
C ILE A 245 -0.76 -1.92 -17.49
N ILE A 246 0.00 -1.60 -18.54
CA ILE A 246 1.46 -1.76 -18.55
C ILE A 246 2.09 -0.93 -17.43
N GLY A 247 1.64 0.32 -17.24
CA GLY A 247 2.16 1.19 -16.20
C GLY A 247 1.87 0.70 -14.77
N THR A 248 0.69 0.11 -14.53
CA THR A 248 0.30 -0.40 -13.21
C THR A 248 0.81 -1.81 -12.93
N ALA A 249 0.98 -2.63 -13.98
CA ALA A 249 1.43 -4.02 -13.86
C ALA A 249 2.82 -4.13 -13.23
N ALA A 250 3.74 -3.24 -13.57
CA ALA A 250 5.11 -3.29 -13.11
C ALA A 250 5.21 -3.39 -11.57
N VAL A 251 4.52 -2.50 -10.85
CA VAL A 251 4.52 -2.49 -9.37
C VAL A 251 3.87 -3.76 -8.80
N GLN A 252 2.79 -4.24 -9.43
CA GLN A 252 2.07 -5.42 -8.96
C GLN A 252 2.86 -6.72 -9.19
N ILE A 253 3.62 -6.81 -10.28
CA ILE A 253 4.49 -7.95 -10.57
C ILE A 253 5.55 -8.12 -9.49
N ASN A 254 6.14 -7.03 -8.99
CA ASN A 254 7.13 -7.11 -7.91
C ASN A 254 6.57 -7.79 -6.65
N LEU A 255 5.36 -7.38 -6.23
CA LEU A 255 4.68 -7.96 -5.06
C LEU A 255 4.35 -9.46 -5.23
N LEU A 256 4.11 -9.90 -6.48
CA LEU A 256 3.88 -11.31 -6.78
C LEU A 256 5.17 -12.11 -6.72
N ILE A 257 6.25 -11.60 -7.29
CA ILE A 257 7.56 -12.27 -7.28
C ILE A 257 8.04 -12.46 -5.84
N ASP A 258 7.92 -11.44 -5.00
CA ASP A 258 8.24 -11.55 -3.58
C ASP A 258 7.42 -12.66 -2.90
N THR A 259 6.14 -12.84 -3.28
CA THR A 259 5.28 -13.89 -2.75
C THR A 259 5.68 -15.28 -3.27
N ILE A 260 6.00 -15.39 -4.57
CA ILE A 260 6.47 -16.63 -5.18
C ILE A 260 7.75 -17.12 -4.49
N VAL A 261 8.73 -16.23 -4.32
CA VAL A 261 9.98 -16.56 -3.65
C VAL A 261 9.75 -16.90 -2.16
N ALA A 262 8.92 -16.12 -1.46
CA ALA A 262 8.59 -16.39 -0.07
C ALA A 262 7.87 -17.73 0.13
N SER A 263 7.08 -18.20 -0.85
CA SER A 263 6.42 -19.50 -0.78
C SER A 263 7.40 -20.68 -0.78
N LEU A 264 8.59 -20.51 -1.38
CA LEU A 264 9.67 -21.52 -1.45
C LEU A 264 10.54 -21.55 -0.19
N LEU A 265 10.30 -20.64 0.77
CA LEU A 265 11.00 -20.58 2.04
C LEU A 265 10.22 -21.35 3.13
N VAL A 266 10.72 -21.32 4.35
CA VAL A 266 10.05 -21.94 5.51
C VAL A 266 8.62 -21.39 5.70
N THR A 267 7.75 -22.24 6.21
CA THR A 267 6.38 -21.89 6.58
C THR A 267 6.38 -20.70 7.54
N GLY A 268 5.46 -19.75 7.36
CA GLY A 268 5.39 -18.49 8.09
C GLY A 268 6.04 -17.32 7.35
N SER A 269 6.92 -17.58 6.35
CA SER A 269 7.65 -16.53 5.63
C SER A 269 6.74 -15.49 4.98
N ILE A 270 5.63 -15.89 4.39
CA ILE A 270 4.65 -14.99 3.75
C ILE A 270 3.95 -14.16 4.82
N SER A 271 3.59 -14.78 5.94
CA SER A 271 2.90 -14.13 7.06
C SER A 271 3.81 -13.13 7.78
N TRP A 272 5.06 -13.48 8.04
CA TRP A 272 6.03 -12.56 8.68
C TRP A 272 6.32 -11.34 7.80
N LEU A 273 6.45 -11.51 6.48
CA LEU A 273 6.56 -10.41 5.53
C LEU A 273 5.28 -9.54 5.51
N TYR A 274 4.11 -10.15 5.57
CA TYR A 274 2.84 -9.43 5.60
C TYR A 274 2.71 -8.53 6.83
N PHE A 275 2.94 -9.08 8.04
CA PHE A 275 2.81 -8.32 9.28
C PHE A 275 3.85 -7.20 9.41
N SER A 276 5.09 -7.42 8.95
CA SER A 276 6.13 -6.40 8.96
C SER A 276 5.85 -5.28 7.95
N ASP A 277 5.39 -5.59 6.74
CA ASP A 277 5.03 -4.61 5.72
C ASP A 277 3.92 -3.65 6.20
N ARG A 278 2.94 -4.16 6.95
CA ARG A 278 1.88 -3.34 7.56
C ARG A 278 2.40 -2.24 8.48
N LEU A 279 3.44 -2.51 9.22
CA LEU A 279 4.05 -1.53 10.13
C LEU A 279 4.80 -0.43 9.36
N ILE A 280 5.46 -0.78 8.26
CA ILE A 280 6.15 0.18 7.37
C ILE A 280 5.15 1.06 6.61
N GLU A 281 4.00 0.51 6.22
CA GLU A 281 2.96 1.29 5.54
C GLU A 281 2.44 2.48 6.36
N LEU A 282 2.48 2.43 7.70
CA LEU A 282 1.98 3.52 8.55
C LEU A 282 2.78 4.82 8.36
N PRO A 283 4.10 4.90 8.63
CA PRO A 283 4.86 6.13 8.42
C PRO A 283 4.92 6.52 6.94
N LEU A 284 4.98 5.56 6.01
CA LEU A 284 4.95 5.85 4.58
C LEU A 284 3.67 6.60 4.18
N ALA A 285 2.54 6.17 4.68
CA ALA A 285 1.25 6.77 4.34
C ALA A 285 1.05 8.14 4.99
N VAL A 286 1.39 8.25 6.27
CA VAL A 286 1.20 9.51 7.03
C VAL A 286 2.11 10.60 6.49
N PHE A 287 3.35 10.29 6.10
CA PHE A 287 4.34 11.30 5.71
C PHE A 287 4.62 11.29 4.21
N GLY A 288 4.94 10.14 3.62
CA GLY A 288 5.32 10.08 2.21
C GLY A 288 4.20 10.48 1.26
N ILE A 289 3.01 9.89 1.45
CA ILE A 289 1.85 10.18 0.61
C ILE A 289 1.31 11.59 0.89
N ALA A 290 1.24 12.01 2.15
CA ALA A 290 0.73 13.33 2.50
C ALA A 290 1.59 14.46 1.89
N ILE A 291 2.92 14.37 2.02
CA ILE A 291 3.83 15.35 1.42
C ILE A 291 3.65 15.37 -0.11
N SER A 292 3.60 14.20 -0.76
CA SER A 292 3.48 14.11 -2.22
C SER A 292 2.19 14.75 -2.76
N ILE A 293 1.07 14.57 -2.06
CA ILE A 293 -0.22 15.18 -2.43
C ILE A 293 -0.15 16.71 -2.33
N VAL A 294 0.46 17.23 -1.26
CA VAL A 294 0.54 18.67 -1.03
C VAL A 294 1.47 19.36 -2.04
N ILE A 295 2.61 18.73 -2.36
CA ILE A 295 3.60 19.38 -3.25
C ILE A 295 3.25 19.29 -4.73
N LEU A 296 2.44 18.32 -5.17
CA LEU A 296 2.13 18.12 -6.58
C LEU A 296 1.56 19.38 -7.27
N PRO A 297 0.49 20.02 -6.76
CA PRO A 297 -0.06 21.23 -7.37
C PRO A 297 0.94 22.39 -7.34
N VAL A 298 1.70 22.56 -6.25
CA VAL A 298 2.68 23.63 -6.07
C VAL A 298 3.84 23.49 -7.07
N LEU A 299 4.39 22.28 -7.20
CA LEU A 299 5.44 22.01 -8.19
C LEU A 299 4.94 22.18 -9.63
N SER A 300 3.70 21.76 -9.92
CA SER A 300 3.09 21.93 -11.23
C SER A 300 2.91 23.41 -11.59
N GLU A 301 2.51 24.23 -10.63
CA GLU A 301 2.37 25.69 -10.83
C GLU A 301 3.72 26.34 -11.15
N TYR A 302 4.77 26.09 -10.34
CA TYR A 302 6.09 26.66 -10.58
C TYR A 302 6.73 26.15 -11.87
N PHE A 303 6.47 24.91 -12.26
CA PHE A 303 6.91 24.38 -13.54
C PHE A 303 6.28 25.13 -14.70
N GLN A 304 4.96 25.37 -14.64
CA GLN A 304 4.24 26.12 -15.71
C GLN A 304 4.66 27.57 -15.79
N LYS A 305 4.90 28.22 -14.66
CA LYS A 305 5.43 29.59 -14.59
C LYS A 305 6.91 29.70 -14.97
N LYS A 306 7.59 28.58 -15.25
CA LYS A 306 9.04 28.51 -15.54
C LYS A 306 9.92 29.05 -14.40
N GLU A 307 9.42 29.04 -13.18
CA GLU A 307 10.12 29.49 -11.97
C GLU A 307 10.99 28.36 -11.38
N SER A 308 12.07 28.01 -12.11
CA SER A 308 12.92 26.85 -11.79
C SER A 308 13.57 26.94 -10.42
N HIS A 309 13.88 28.14 -9.93
CA HIS A 309 14.46 28.36 -8.60
C HIS A 309 13.46 28.00 -7.48
N LEU A 310 12.21 28.44 -7.58
CA LEU A 310 11.17 28.14 -6.59
C LEU A 310 10.81 26.65 -6.63
N TYR A 311 10.71 26.07 -7.83
CA TYR A 311 10.53 24.63 -8.00
C TYR A 311 11.60 23.81 -7.25
N SER A 312 12.89 24.13 -7.49
CA SER A 312 14.02 23.46 -6.81
C SER A 312 13.97 23.65 -5.30
N THR A 313 13.64 24.85 -4.85
CA THR A 313 13.55 25.18 -3.42
C THR A 313 12.47 24.37 -2.72
N ILE A 314 11.27 24.28 -3.29
CA ILE A 314 10.15 23.49 -2.72
C ILE A 314 10.51 22.01 -2.71
N LEU A 315 11.04 21.47 -3.81
CA LEU A 315 11.45 20.07 -3.86
C LEU A 315 12.51 19.74 -2.81
N THR A 316 13.54 20.58 -2.68
CA THR A 316 14.62 20.41 -1.68
C THR A 316 14.08 20.49 -0.25
N LYS A 317 13.18 21.45 0.03
CA LYS A 317 12.52 21.54 1.35
C LYS A 317 11.69 20.30 1.66
N SER A 318 10.94 19.78 0.68
CA SER A 318 10.12 18.57 0.85
C SER A 318 10.95 17.33 1.17
N ILE A 319 12.10 17.17 0.51
CA ILE A 319 13.03 16.08 0.80
C ILE A 319 13.68 16.27 2.17
N ARG A 320 14.08 17.47 2.53
CA ARG A 320 14.63 17.76 3.87
C ARG A 320 13.60 17.48 4.98
N LEU A 321 12.33 17.86 4.78
CA LEU A 321 11.25 17.55 5.70
C LEU A 321 11.07 16.03 5.84
N SER A 322 11.15 15.30 4.74
CA SER A 322 11.04 13.84 4.79
C SER A 322 12.23 13.17 5.45
N ILE A 323 13.47 13.67 5.32
CA ILE A 323 14.64 13.18 6.07
C ILE A 323 14.41 13.37 7.58
N LEU A 324 13.90 14.54 7.98
CA LEU A 324 13.60 14.88 9.38
C LEU A 324 12.67 13.87 10.05
N ILE A 325 11.79 13.22 9.30
CA ILE A 325 10.79 12.28 9.80
C ILE A 325 11.20 10.83 9.53
N ALA A 326 11.68 10.54 8.32
CA ALA A 326 11.96 9.17 7.87
C ALA A 326 13.12 8.54 8.65
N VAL A 327 14.18 9.30 8.93
CA VAL A 327 15.38 8.76 9.61
C VAL A 327 15.08 8.36 11.05
N PRO A 328 14.49 9.20 11.92
CA PRO A 328 14.13 8.75 13.27
C PRO A 328 13.07 7.66 13.26
N SER A 329 12.10 7.66 12.32
CA SER A 329 11.12 6.58 12.19
C SER A 329 11.79 5.26 11.83
N MET A 330 12.76 5.26 10.90
CA MET A 330 13.57 4.09 10.56
C MET A 330 14.28 3.53 11.80
N ILE A 331 14.98 4.39 12.54
CA ILE A 331 15.72 4.00 13.74
C ILE A 331 14.78 3.44 14.82
N GLY A 332 13.65 4.11 15.07
CA GLY A 332 12.67 3.65 16.03
C GLY A 332 12.11 2.27 15.69
N LEU A 333 11.76 2.05 14.40
CA LEU A 333 11.27 0.75 13.92
C LEU A 333 12.35 -0.34 14.00
N ILE A 334 13.61 -0.04 13.75
CA ILE A 334 14.72 -1.01 13.84
C ILE A 334 14.94 -1.42 15.30
N ILE A 335 15.13 -0.46 16.20
CA ILE A 335 15.48 -0.76 17.59
C ILE A 335 14.31 -1.36 18.37
N LEU A 336 13.11 -0.84 18.13
CA LEU A 336 11.92 -1.29 18.86
C LEU A 336 11.14 -2.37 18.11
N SER A 337 11.71 -2.98 17.04
CA SER A 337 11.01 -3.95 16.19
C SER A 337 10.35 -5.07 17.00
N SER A 338 11.10 -5.77 17.84
CA SER A 338 10.58 -6.86 18.68
C SER A 338 9.55 -6.36 19.69
N SER A 339 9.78 -5.20 20.31
CA SER A 339 8.83 -4.61 21.27
C SER A 339 7.53 -4.17 20.60
N ILE A 340 7.60 -3.63 19.38
CA ILE A 340 6.42 -3.24 18.59
C ILE A 340 5.62 -4.49 18.24
N ILE A 341 6.28 -5.50 17.66
CA ILE A 341 5.60 -6.70 17.16
C ILE A 341 5.00 -7.50 18.32
N SER A 342 5.74 -7.70 19.41
CA SER A 342 5.21 -8.43 20.57
C SER A 342 4.06 -7.70 21.24
N THR A 343 4.13 -6.37 21.36
CA THR A 343 3.05 -5.56 21.91
C THR A 343 1.79 -5.61 21.07
N LEU A 344 1.92 -5.70 19.73
CA LEU A 344 0.79 -5.64 18.81
C LEU A 344 0.23 -7.02 18.46
N TYR A 345 1.10 -8.02 18.25
CA TYR A 345 0.72 -9.29 17.64
C TYR A 345 0.91 -10.52 18.54
N MET A 346 1.78 -10.48 19.57
CA MET A 346 2.10 -11.65 20.40
C MET A 346 0.96 -11.97 21.37
N TYR A 347 -0.14 -12.48 20.81
CA TYR A 347 -1.32 -12.98 21.52
C TYR A 347 -1.84 -14.23 20.81
N GLY A 348 -2.44 -15.16 21.60
CA GLY A 348 -3.05 -16.37 21.06
C GLY A 348 -2.04 -17.25 20.30
N ASN A 349 -2.23 -17.39 18.99
CA ASN A 349 -1.41 -18.27 18.14
C ASN A 349 -0.14 -17.60 17.55
N PHE A 350 0.15 -16.35 17.90
CA PHE A 350 1.36 -15.65 17.43
C PHE A 350 2.46 -15.78 18.49
N GLU A 351 3.42 -16.66 18.24
CA GLU A 351 4.44 -17.08 19.21
C GLU A 351 5.71 -16.21 19.16
N ILE A 352 6.63 -16.44 20.12
CA ILE A 352 7.93 -15.73 20.19
C ILE A 352 8.75 -15.93 18.91
N LEU A 353 8.69 -17.11 18.29
CA LEU A 353 9.34 -17.35 17.00
C LEU A 353 8.82 -16.39 15.92
N ASP A 354 7.50 -16.21 15.86
CA ASP A 354 6.87 -15.29 14.91
C ASP A 354 7.26 -13.84 15.16
N VAL A 355 7.39 -13.46 16.44
CA VAL A 355 7.89 -12.13 16.83
C VAL A 355 9.29 -11.92 16.28
N ASN A 356 10.20 -12.85 16.51
CA ASN A 356 11.60 -12.72 16.09
C ASN A 356 11.73 -12.68 14.56
N MET A 357 11.04 -13.57 13.85
CA MET A 357 11.08 -13.62 12.39
C MET A 357 10.43 -12.39 11.75
N THR A 358 9.29 -11.94 12.28
CA THR A 358 8.65 -10.69 11.82
C THR A 358 9.53 -9.48 12.12
N ALA A 359 10.24 -9.45 13.26
CA ALA A 359 11.16 -8.37 13.62
C ALA A 359 12.34 -8.27 12.64
N LEU A 360 12.90 -9.40 12.22
CA LEU A 360 13.96 -9.42 11.19
C LEU A 360 13.48 -8.78 9.88
N SER A 361 12.27 -9.12 9.43
CA SER A 361 11.67 -8.49 8.24
C SER A 361 11.38 -7.01 8.45
N LEU A 362 10.91 -6.62 9.63
CA LEU A 362 10.65 -5.20 9.95
C LEU A 362 11.94 -4.39 9.95
N ILE A 363 13.03 -4.91 10.48
CA ILE A 363 14.35 -4.27 10.48
C ILE A 363 14.79 -4.02 9.03
N THR A 364 14.74 -5.04 8.17
CA THR A 364 15.21 -4.94 6.79
C THR A 364 14.32 -4.06 5.92
N TYR A 365 13.01 -4.10 6.08
CA TYR A 365 12.10 -3.14 5.44
C TYR A 365 12.33 -1.71 5.94
N SER A 366 12.61 -1.53 7.24
CA SER A 366 12.83 -0.20 7.82
C SER A 366 14.04 0.51 7.21
N LEU A 367 15.07 -0.22 6.79
CA LEU A 367 16.20 0.35 6.03
C LEU A 367 15.75 0.98 4.70
N GLY A 368 14.65 0.50 4.14
CA GLY A 368 14.03 1.05 2.93
C GLY A 368 13.07 2.22 3.19
N LEU A 369 12.60 2.43 4.42
CA LEU A 369 11.56 3.43 4.72
C LEU A 369 11.91 4.85 4.22
N PRO A 370 13.12 5.39 4.42
CA PRO A 370 13.47 6.69 3.83
C PRO A 370 13.36 6.68 2.31
N ALA A 371 13.84 5.61 1.66
CA ALA A 371 13.76 5.48 0.20
C ALA A 371 12.31 5.42 -0.28
N PHE A 372 11.44 4.68 0.38
CA PHE A 372 10.01 4.62 0.03
C PHE A 372 9.34 5.99 0.11
N ILE A 373 9.65 6.78 1.15
CA ILE A 373 9.13 8.15 1.30
C ILE A 373 9.70 9.07 0.22
N PHE A 374 11.01 9.01 -0.05
CA PHE A 374 11.67 9.82 -1.09
C PHE A 374 11.12 9.52 -2.48
N LEU A 375 10.86 8.24 -2.79
CA LEU A 375 10.26 7.84 -4.06
C LEU A 375 8.92 8.52 -4.30
N LYS A 376 8.05 8.65 -3.29
CA LYS A 376 6.77 9.36 -3.44
C LYS A 376 6.98 10.80 -3.85
N ILE A 377 7.97 11.48 -3.28
CA ILE A 377 8.28 12.89 -3.57
C ILE A 377 8.94 13.03 -4.95
N LEU A 378 9.91 12.17 -5.27
CA LEU A 378 10.64 12.23 -6.54
C LEU A 378 9.73 11.90 -7.73
N VAL A 379 8.88 10.87 -7.62
CA VAL A 379 7.87 10.55 -8.63
C VAL A 379 6.93 11.73 -8.85
N THR A 380 6.50 12.39 -7.77
CA THR A 380 5.66 13.59 -7.85
C THR A 380 6.38 14.74 -8.58
N ALA A 381 7.69 14.90 -8.38
CA ALA A 381 8.48 15.90 -9.09
C ALA A 381 8.51 15.64 -10.62
N PHE A 382 8.60 14.39 -11.07
CA PHE A 382 8.49 14.08 -12.50
C PHE A 382 7.07 14.28 -13.02
N TYR A 383 6.04 13.84 -12.29
CA TYR A 383 4.64 13.98 -12.69
C TYR A 383 4.21 15.45 -12.81
N SER A 384 4.68 16.33 -11.92
CA SER A 384 4.43 17.77 -12.00
C SER A 384 4.97 18.42 -13.28
N ARG A 385 5.92 17.75 -13.96
CA ARG A 385 6.54 18.14 -15.24
C ARG A 385 5.94 17.39 -16.42
N GLN A 386 4.89 16.60 -16.21
CA GLN A 386 4.26 15.71 -17.19
C GLN A 386 5.20 14.61 -17.74
N ASP A 387 6.30 14.33 -17.03
CA ASP A 387 7.20 13.20 -17.33
C ASP A 387 6.75 11.98 -16.56
N THR A 388 5.92 11.15 -17.18
CA THR A 388 5.49 9.87 -16.64
C THR A 388 6.41 8.71 -17.02
N LYS A 389 7.24 8.89 -18.06
CA LYS A 389 8.11 7.82 -18.60
C LYS A 389 9.29 7.54 -17.69
N THR A 390 9.97 8.59 -17.21
CA THR A 390 11.17 8.44 -16.37
C THR A 390 10.91 7.63 -15.10
N PRO A 391 9.86 7.90 -14.28
CA PRO A 391 9.54 7.07 -13.12
C PRO A 391 9.24 5.62 -13.48
N VAL A 392 8.53 5.36 -14.58
CA VAL A 392 8.21 3.98 -15.01
C VAL A 392 9.49 3.22 -15.37
N ILE A 393 10.40 3.81 -16.15
CA ILE A 393 11.66 3.17 -16.52
C ILE A 393 12.49 2.83 -15.29
N TYR A 394 12.62 3.76 -14.34
CA TYR A 394 13.41 3.52 -13.14
C TYR A 394 12.73 2.55 -12.17
N SER A 395 11.40 2.49 -12.16
CA SER A 395 10.68 1.45 -11.44
C SER A 395 10.93 0.07 -12.04
N LEU A 396 10.97 -0.07 -13.37
CA LEU A 396 11.31 -1.33 -14.03
C LEU A 396 12.74 -1.78 -13.70
N ILE A 397 13.71 -0.86 -13.67
CA ILE A 397 15.08 -1.16 -13.24
C ILE A 397 15.10 -1.65 -11.78
N GLY A 398 14.36 -0.95 -10.90
CA GLY A 398 14.23 -1.38 -9.50
C GLY A 398 13.65 -2.78 -9.36
N ILE A 399 12.59 -3.10 -10.11
CA ILE A 399 11.97 -4.43 -10.12
C ILE A 399 12.98 -5.48 -10.61
N SER A 400 13.73 -5.20 -11.67
CA SER A 400 14.75 -6.13 -12.18
C SER A 400 15.82 -6.42 -11.11
N ILE A 401 16.25 -5.41 -10.39
CA ILE A 401 17.20 -5.55 -9.27
C ILE A 401 16.59 -6.41 -8.15
N ASN A 402 15.35 -6.12 -7.75
CA ASN A 402 14.65 -6.92 -6.75
C ASN A 402 14.56 -8.39 -7.16
N ILE A 403 14.20 -8.68 -8.41
CA ILE A 403 14.14 -10.05 -8.96
C ILE A 403 15.51 -10.74 -8.88
N ILE A 404 16.58 -10.06 -9.31
CA ILE A 404 17.93 -10.62 -9.26
C ILE A 404 18.34 -10.97 -7.82
N PHE A 405 18.08 -10.06 -6.88
CA PHE A 405 18.35 -10.32 -5.46
C PHE A 405 17.53 -11.50 -4.92
N ASN A 406 16.23 -11.53 -5.20
CA ASN A 406 15.35 -12.61 -4.76
C ASN A 406 15.76 -13.97 -5.33
N LEU A 407 16.13 -14.05 -6.61
CA LEU A 407 16.64 -15.27 -7.22
C LEU A 407 18.00 -15.68 -6.62
N THR A 408 18.85 -14.72 -6.30
CA THR A 408 20.13 -14.98 -5.64
C THR A 408 19.91 -15.53 -4.22
N ILE A 409 19.00 -14.94 -3.44
CA ILE A 409 18.63 -15.42 -2.11
C ILE A 409 18.09 -16.86 -2.20
N LEU A 410 17.19 -17.11 -3.14
CA LEU A 410 16.61 -18.43 -3.36
C LEU A 410 17.68 -19.46 -3.72
N TYR A 411 18.62 -19.11 -4.61
CA TYR A 411 19.72 -20.01 -4.99
C TYR A 411 20.58 -20.44 -3.80
N PHE A 412 20.94 -19.50 -2.91
CA PHE A 412 21.70 -19.82 -1.71
C PHE A 412 20.88 -20.60 -0.70
N TYR A 413 19.61 -20.24 -0.52
CA TYR A 413 18.70 -20.93 0.37
C TYR A 413 18.46 -22.40 -0.02
N LEU A 414 18.30 -22.70 -1.30
CA LEU A 414 18.12 -24.07 -1.79
C LEU A 414 19.39 -24.93 -1.64
N LYS A 415 20.58 -24.32 -1.59
CA LYS A 415 21.83 -25.04 -1.32
C LYS A 415 22.03 -25.33 0.16
N THR A 416 21.79 -24.36 0.99
CA THR A 416 21.97 -24.38 2.45
C THR A 416 20.83 -23.59 3.08
N PRO A 417 19.73 -24.25 3.47
CA PRO A 417 18.63 -23.55 4.17
C PRO A 417 19.13 -22.84 5.43
N PHE A 418 18.68 -21.60 5.64
CA PHE A 418 19.01 -20.80 6.80
C PHE A 418 17.80 -20.00 7.27
N ASP A 419 17.74 -19.75 8.57
CA ASP A 419 16.66 -18.97 9.17
C ASP A 419 16.76 -17.49 8.78
N GLY A 420 15.61 -16.82 8.63
CA GLY A 420 15.55 -15.41 8.30
C GLY A 420 15.71 -15.08 6.81
N ALA A 421 15.74 -16.08 5.91
CA ALA A 421 15.83 -15.85 4.46
C ALA A 421 14.73 -14.89 3.94
N HIS A 422 13.53 -14.93 4.51
CA HIS A 422 12.42 -14.01 4.19
C HIS A 422 12.78 -12.55 4.47
N ALA A 423 13.58 -12.26 5.49
CA ALA A 423 14.02 -10.90 5.78
C ALA A 423 14.95 -10.34 4.69
N LEU A 424 15.67 -11.21 3.96
CA LEU A 424 16.46 -10.78 2.81
C LEU A 424 15.59 -10.39 1.61
N ILE A 425 14.38 -10.97 1.46
CA ILE A 425 13.39 -10.50 0.45
C ILE A 425 12.97 -9.06 0.78
N ALA A 426 12.70 -8.76 2.06
CA ALA A 426 12.41 -7.40 2.52
C ALA A 426 13.60 -6.45 2.28
N LEU A 427 14.84 -6.93 2.48
CA LEU A 427 16.05 -6.17 2.18
C LEU A 427 16.18 -5.90 0.67
N ALA A 428 15.91 -6.89 -0.19
CA ALA A 428 15.94 -6.72 -1.65
C ALA A 428 14.97 -5.62 -2.11
N THR A 429 13.75 -5.58 -1.55
CA THR A 429 12.77 -4.51 -1.79
C THR A 429 13.30 -3.15 -1.32
N SER A 430 13.94 -3.09 -0.17
CA SER A 430 14.57 -1.87 0.37
C SER A 430 15.71 -1.36 -0.51
N LEU A 431 16.61 -2.23 -0.95
CA LEU A 431 17.72 -1.90 -1.85
C LEU A 431 17.22 -1.44 -3.22
N SER A 432 16.22 -2.13 -3.77
CA SER A 432 15.56 -1.74 -5.02
C SER A 432 15.01 -0.30 -4.95
N ALA A 433 14.37 0.07 -3.83
CA ALA A 433 13.88 1.42 -3.62
C ALA A 433 15.00 2.45 -3.56
N TRP A 434 16.11 2.16 -2.88
CA TRP A 434 17.28 3.04 -2.84
C TRP A 434 17.90 3.26 -4.22
N VAL A 435 18.01 2.21 -5.04
CA VAL A 435 18.52 2.35 -6.42
C VAL A 435 17.60 3.27 -7.23
N GLN A 436 16.28 3.11 -7.13
CA GLN A 436 15.33 4.00 -7.81
C GLN A 436 15.49 5.46 -7.34
N VAL A 437 15.66 5.71 -6.04
CA VAL A 437 15.92 7.05 -5.49
C VAL A 437 17.19 7.65 -6.07
N LEU A 438 18.27 6.88 -6.14
CA LEU A 438 19.54 7.35 -6.69
C LEU A 438 19.42 7.71 -8.17
N LEU A 439 18.80 6.85 -8.97
CA LEU A 439 18.58 7.07 -10.41
C LEU A 439 17.72 8.31 -10.67
N MET A 440 16.58 8.45 -9.96
CA MET A 440 15.69 9.61 -10.09
C MET A 440 16.40 10.90 -9.66
N SER A 441 17.14 10.86 -8.57
CA SER A 441 17.88 12.02 -8.07
C SER A 441 18.99 12.44 -9.04
N TYR A 442 19.73 11.47 -9.59
CA TYR A 442 20.73 11.72 -10.62
C TYR A 442 20.10 12.37 -11.86
N LYS A 443 18.96 11.87 -12.32
CA LYS A 443 18.23 12.43 -13.46
C LYS A 443 17.77 13.87 -13.22
N LEU A 444 17.22 14.17 -12.03
CA LEU A 444 16.82 15.53 -11.67
C LEU A 444 18.04 16.49 -11.61
N LYS A 445 19.19 15.99 -11.15
CA LYS A 445 20.44 16.74 -11.18
C LYS A 445 20.92 16.99 -12.61
N SER A 446 20.91 15.99 -13.48
CA SER A 446 21.31 16.13 -14.89
C SER A 446 20.42 17.10 -15.69
N LEU A 447 19.16 17.26 -15.28
CA LEU A 447 18.23 18.24 -15.84
C LEU A 447 18.41 19.65 -15.27
N GLY A 448 19.39 19.87 -14.40
CA GLY A 448 19.67 21.17 -13.77
C GLY A 448 18.61 21.64 -12.77
N ILE A 449 17.69 20.73 -12.36
CA ILE A 449 16.60 21.07 -11.44
C ILE A 449 17.13 21.16 -10.02
N ILE A 450 18.07 20.30 -9.69
CA ILE A 450 18.68 20.22 -8.37
C ILE A 450 20.16 20.56 -8.55
N LYS A 451 20.60 21.62 -7.87
CA LYS A 451 22.00 22.08 -7.90
C LYS A 451 22.84 21.47 -6.78
N GLU A 452 22.24 21.24 -5.61
CA GLU A 452 22.89 20.69 -4.43
C GLU A 452 22.65 19.18 -4.30
N ASN A 453 23.49 18.50 -3.54
CA ASN A 453 23.19 17.14 -3.14
C ASN A 453 21.97 17.12 -2.20
N LEU A 454 20.89 16.47 -2.64
CA LEU A 454 19.60 16.42 -1.92
C LEU A 454 19.74 15.82 -0.51
N PHE A 455 20.60 14.81 -0.38
CA PHE A 455 20.71 13.99 0.82
C PHE A 455 21.93 14.36 1.67
N PHE A 456 23.02 14.81 1.06
CA PHE A 456 24.28 15.10 1.74
C PHE A 456 24.51 16.61 1.84
N ASN A 457 23.96 17.22 2.87
CA ASN A 457 24.21 18.61 3.24
C ASN A 457 24.30 18.73 4.77
N LEU A 458 24.81 19.87 5.26
CA LEU A 458 25.02 20.10 6.68
C LEU A 458 23.73 19.92 7.52
N SER A 459 22.60 20.30 6.97
CA SER A 459 21.30 20.13 7.65
C SER A 459 20.91 18.65 7.78
N SER A 460 21.10 17.86 6.72
CA SER A 460 20.84 16.41 6.76
C SER A 460 21.81 15.70 7.71
N LEU A 461 23.08 16.11 7.73
CA LEU A 461 24.05 15.57 8.68
C LEU A 461 23.62 15.81 10.13
N LYS A 462 23.17 17.03 10.46
CA LYS A 462 22.65 17.35 11.80
C LYS A 462 21.44 16.49 12.18
N ILE A 463 20.54 16.22 11.23
CA ILE A 463 19.39 15.34 11.45
C ILE A 463 19.86 13.91 11.74
N VAL A 464 20.82 13.40 10.97
CA VAL A 464 21.38 12.05 11.19
C VAL A 464 22.08 11.96 12.54
N LEU A 465 22.84 12.98 12.95
CA LEU A 465 23.50 13.03 14.27
C LEU A 465 22.47 13.05 15.42
N ALA A 466 21.38 13.83 15.27
CA ALA A 466 20.29 13.82 16.24
C ALA A 466 19.57 12.46 16.30
N ALA A 467 19.40 11.80 15.17
CA ALA A 467 18.81 10.47 15.12
C ALA A 467 19.78 9.40 15.70
N LEU A 468 21.08 9.59 15.55
CA LEU A 468 22.10 8.73 16.17
C LEU A 468 22.07 8.85 17.71
N SER A 469 21.84 10.03 18.27
CA SER A 469 21.68 10.18 19.74
C SER A 469 20.45 9.43 20.26
N MET A 470 19.33 9.45 19.52
CA MET A 470 18.15 8.63 19.80
C MET A 470 18.49 7.12 19.71
N PHE A 471 19.22 6.72 18.66
CA PHE A 471 19.67 5.33 18.50
C PHE A 471 20.48 4.86 19.70
N LEU A 472 21.54 5.62 20.07
CA LEU A 472 22.41 5.27 21.20
C LEU A 472 21.61 5.14 22.50
N PHE A 473 20.73 6.10 22.76
CA PHE A 473 19.89 6.04 23.95
C PHE A 473 19.01 4.77 23.97
N LEU A 474 18.25 4.53 22.92
CA LEU A 474 17.34 3.38 22.87
C LEU A 474 18.10 2.05 22.93
N PHE A 475 19.29 1.98 22.32
CA PHE A 475 20.12 0.78 22.35
C PHE A 475 20.69 0.51 23.76
N PHE A 476 21.26 1.51 24.41
CA PHE A 476 21.80 1.35 25.77
C PHE A 476 20.69 1.16 26.81
N TYR A 477 19.58 1.89 26.69
CA TYR A 477 18.44 1.72 27.59
C TYR A 477 17.83 0.33 27.48
N GLY A 478 17.66 -0.19 26.27
CA GLY A 478 17.17 -1.55 26.04
C GLY A 478 18.09 -2.65 26.59
N ASN A 479 19.41 -2.39 26.68
CA ASN A 479 20.34 -3.30 27.33
C ASN A 479 20.29 -3.25 28.86
N ILE A 480 19.94 -2.08 29.44
CA ILE A 480 19.81 -1.91 30.90
C ILE A 480 18.47 -2.44 31.40
N LEU A 481 17.41 -2.18 30.66
CA LEU A 481 16.04 -2.64 30.94
C LEU A 481 15.56 -3.44 29.71
N PRO A 482 15.95 -4.72 29.61
CA PRO A 482 15.57 -5.55 28.49
C PRO A 482 14.06 -5.72 28.43
N PHE A 483 13.55 -5.78 27.21
CA PHE A 483 12.14 -6.06 26.98
C PHE A 483 11.80 -7.48 27.42
N ASP A 484 10.81 -7.62 28.28
CA ASP A 484 10.34 -8.91 28.76
C ASP A 484 9.06 -9.32 28.01
N TYR A 485 9.11 -10.49 27.36
CA TYR A 485 8.00 -11.04 26.59
C TYR A 485 6.91 -11.65 27.45
N ASP A 486 7.24 -12.06 28.70
CA ASP A 486 6.32 -12.74 29.61
C ASP A 486 5.44 -11.77 30.42
N THR A 487 5.68 -10.47 30.27
CA THR A 487 4.89 -9.43 30.93
C THR A 487 3.50 -9.25 30.32
N SER A 488 2.62 -8.63 31.09
CA SER A 488 1.26 -8.33 30.64
C SER A 488 1.24 -7.37 29.42
N MET A 489 0.13 -7.39 28.68
CA MET A 489 -0.10 -6.46 27.55
C MET A 489 0.12 -5.00 27.95
N TYR A 490 -0.36 -4.62 29.13
CA TYR A 490 -0.28 -3.23 29.61
C TYR A 490 1.16 -2.81 29.91
N GLU A 491 1.97 -3.71 30.44
CA GLU A 491 3.39 -3.46 30.73
C GLU A 491 4.18 -3.36 29.44
N ARG A 492 3.96 -4.26 28.46
CA ARG A 492 4.57 -4.18 27.12
C ARG A 492 4.20 -2.89 26.39
N ALA A 493 2.92 -2.50 26.43
CA ALA A 493 2.46 -1.25 25.85
C ALA A 493 3.06 -0.03 26.57
N GLY A 494 3.13 -0.06 27.90
CA GLY A 494 3.77 0.98 28.71
C GLY A 494 5.25 1.15 28.36
N TYR A 495 6.00 0.03 28.32
CA TYR A 495 7.40 0.03 27.91
C TYR A 495 7.58 0.65 26.51
N LEU A 496 6.77 0.24 25.54
CA LEU A 496 6.84 0.74 24.16
C LEU A 496 6.53 2.24 24.09
N ILE A 497 5.46 2.69 24.74
CA ILE A 497 5.06 4.12 24.76
C ILE A 497 6.15 4.98 25.39
N VAL A 498 6.71 4.55 26.53
CA VAL A 498 7.80 5.28 27.19
C VAL A 498 9.02 5.39 26.27
N ASN A 499 9.44 4.29 25.62
CA ASN A 499 10.59 4.29 24.72
C ASN A 499 10.36 5.21 23.50
N ILE A 500 9.18 5.16 22.88
CA ILE A 500 8.83 6.05 21.76
C ILE A 500 8.84 7.51 22.22
N PHE A 501 8.26 7.82 23.37
CA PHE A 501 8.16 9.18 23.87
C PHE A 501 9.52 9.75 24.25
N VAL A 502 10.31 9.01 25.04
CA VAL A 502 11.65 9.45 25.48
C VAL A 502 12.60 9.53 24.27
N GLY A 503 12.59 8.54 23.39
CA GLY A 503 13.38 8.57 22.16
C GLY A 503 13.04 9.79 21.29
N SER A 504 11.76 10.11 21.16
CA SER A 504 11.31 11.32 20.44
C SER A 504 11.80 12.61 21.11
N ILE A 505 11.72 12.70 22.43
CA ILE A 505 12.24 13.88 23.18
C ILE A 505 13.72 14.04 22.92
N ILE A 506 14.51 12.97 23.06
CA ILE A 506 15.96 13.02 22.84
C ILE A 506 16.28 13.49 21.43
N TYR A 507 15.56 12.95 20.43
CA TYR A 507 15.73 13.36 19.05
C TYR A 507 15.46 14.86 18.86
N PHE A 508 14.33 15.38 19.35
CA PHE A 508 13.97 16.79 19.20
C PHE A 508 14.91 17.73 19.99
N VAL A 509 15.31 17.34 21.20
CA VAL A 509 16.28 18.10 22.00
C VAL A 509 17.64 18.16 21.26
N SER A 510 18.10 17.03 20.72
CA SER A 510 19.35 16.97 19.94
C SER A 510 19.29 17.84 18.68
N LEU A 511 18.14 17.88 17.99
CA LEU A 511 17.91 18.79 16.86
C LEU A 511 18.03 20.27 17.28
N MET A 512 17.44 20.63 18.42
CA MET A 512 17.54 22.00 18.95
C MET A 512 18.97 22.37 19.31
N LEU A 513 19.71 21.48 19.99
CA LEU A 513 21.10 21.68 20.36
C LEU A 513 22.02 21.84 19.13
N LEU A 514 21.75 21.08 18.06
CA LEU A 514 22.47 21.17 16.79
C LEU A 514 22.06 22.40 15.95
N GLY A 515 21.11 23.22 16.46
CA GLY A 515 20.69 24.47 15.80
C GLY A 515 19.87 24.24 14.53
N VAL A 516 19.12 23.12 14.45
CA VAL A 516 18.18 22.85 13.33
C VAL A 516 16.91 23.67 13.54
N LYS A 517 16.70 24.69 12.72
CA LYS A 517 15.51 25.54 12.77
C LYS A 517 14.35 24.84 12.04
N THR A 518 13.42 24.25 12.78
CA THR A 518 12.25 23.54 12.19
C THR A 518 11.37 24.46 11.33
N LYS A 519 11.34 25.78 11.62
CA LYS A 519 10.64 26.76 10.78
C LYS A 519 11.15 26.84 9.34
N SER A 520 12.43 26.49 9.08
CA SER A 520 13.01 26.51 7.73
C SER A 520 12.51 25.37 6.82
N TYR A 521 11.82 24.39 7.38
CA TYR A 521 11.25 23.22 6.67
C TYR A 521 9.75 23.38 6.33
N LYS A 522 9.12 24.49 6.75
CA LYS A 522 7.73 24.76 6.33
C LYS A 522 7.67 24.96 4.81
N ILE A 523 6.84 24.15 4.18
CA ILE A 523 6.52 24.18 2.75
C ILE A 523 5.52 25.29 2.47
#